data_3e81fed45f25541daf86a06f63518e06
#
_entry.id   3e81fed45f25541daf86a06f63518e06
#
_cell.length_a   1.000
_cell.length_b   1.000
_cell.length_c   1.000
_cell.angle_alpha   90.00
_cell.angle_beta   90.00
_cell.angle_gamma   90.00
#
_symmetry.space_group_name_H-M   'P 1'
#
loop_
_entity.id
_entity.type
_entity.pdbx_description
1 polymer ?
#
loop_
_entity_poly.entity_id
_entity_poly.type
_entity_poly.pdbx_seq_one_letter_code
_entity_poly.pdbx_strand_id
1 'polypeptide(L)'
;RSESLILVYQDEVHFQIQTTVTAGWYKKGSAPTVKSFPGRFKTSYSGFVIPETGELFTAKPEKFNYETTIDSIRSFLVAHPVPEGKRYALVMDNAPWHKKTMRLIEVEALPEYEDIRKCVAFIKLPPYSPDLNPIEQVWRITRRENTHNVFFSSLSLLESTVDSAFEVWASPNDQLRSLCTFK
;
A
#
# COMPACT_ATOMS: atom_id res chain seq x y z
N ARG A 1 10.62 -16.73 -25.83
CA ARG A 1 10.61 -15.26 -25.61
C ARG A 1 10.68 -15.05 -24.10
N SER A 2 11.68 -14.29 -23.62
CA SER A 2 11.76 -13.89 -22.23
C SER A 2 10.57 -12.98 -21.93
N GLU A 3 9.70 -13.36 -20.99
CA GLU A 3 8.63 -12.49 -20.54
C GLU A 3 9.25 -11.27 -19.83
N SER A 4 8.85 -10.08 -20.24
CA SER A 4 9.26 -8.85 -19.56
C SER A 4 8.41 -8.65 -18.31
N LEU A 5 9.04 -8.45 -17.16
CA LEU A 5 8.38 -8.26 -15.89
C LEU A 5 8.29 -6.77 -15.53
N ILE A 6 7.13 -6.33 -15.05
CA ILE A 6 6.93 -5.01 -14.45
C ILE A 6 6.88 -5.20 -12.94
N LEU A 7 7.78 -4.53 -12.22
CA LEU A 7 7.87 -4.63 -10.78
C LEU A 7 6.73 -3.87 -10.12
N VAL A 8 6.05 -4.50 -9.15
CA VAL A 8 5.00 -3.91 -8.34
C VAL A 8 5.23 -4.32 -6.88
N TYR A 9 5.17 -3.37 -5.96
CA TYR A 9 5.24 -3.65 -4.53
C TYR A 9 3.88 -3.50 -3.89
N GLN A 10 3.50 -4.49 -3.10
CA GLN A 10 2.24 -4.50 -2.37
C GLN A 10 2.49 -4.52 -0.87
N ASP A 11 1.66 -3.79 -0.13
CA ASP A 11 1.64 -3.80 1.33
C ASP A 11 0.31 -3.29 1.87
N GLU A 12 0.05 -3.54 3.15
CA GLU A 12 -1.13 -3.06 3.85
C GLU A 12 -0.78 -2.02 4.91
N VAL A 13 -1.70 -1.06 5.06
CA VAL A 13 -1.55 0.02 6.04
C VAL A 13 -2.86 0.30 6.78
N HIS A 14 -2.74 0.65 8.05
CA HIS A 14 -3.82 1.21 8.85
C HIS A 14 -3.54 2.68 9.18
N PHE A 15 -4.56 3.51 9.01
CA PHE A 15 -4.58 4.87 9.56
C PHE A 15 -5.59 4.92 10.71
N GLN A 16 -5.12 5.36 11.87
CA GLN A 16 -5.93 5.42 13.09
C GLN A 16 -6.45 6.84 13.31
N ILE A 17 -7.69 6.96 13.80
CA ILE A 17 -8.29 8.27 14.13
C ILE A 17 -7.60 8.91 15.34
N GLN A 18 -7.00 8.10 16.21
CA GLN A 18 -6.23 8.61 17.33
C GLN A 18 -5.02 9.39 16.82
N THR A 19 -4.87 10.61 17.31
CA THR A 19 -3.78 11.48 16.89
C THR A 19 -2.43 10.87 17.26
N THR A 20 -1.60 10.64 16.25
CA THR A 20 -0.20 10.26 16.43
C THR A 20 0.64 11.52 16.63
N VAL A 21 1.17 11.70 17.82
CA VAL A 21 2.03 12.84 18.14
C VAL A 21 3.48 12.53 17.73
N THR A 22 4.05 13.41 16.93
CA THR A 22 5.45 13.31 16.49
C THR A 22 6.19 14.62 16.75
N ALA A 23 7.52 14.55 16.78
CA ALA A 23 8.36 15.74 16.90
C ALA A 23 8.10 16.72 15.74
N GLY A 24 8.11 18.00 16.05
CA GLY A 24 7.93 19.10 15.09
C GLY A 24 8.71 20.33 15.54
N TRP A 25 8.74 21.32 14.66
CA TRP A 25 9.35 22.61 14.96
C TRP A 25 8.31 23.53 15.61
N TYR A 26 8.60 23.96 16.83
CA TYR A 26 7.72 24.84 17.61
C TYR A 26 8.52 26.02 18.17
N LYS A 27 7.83 27.10 18.50
CA LYS A 27 8.46 28.25 19.15
C LYS A 27 9.10 27.81 20.47
N LYS A 28 10.34 28.20 20.71
CA LYS A 28 11.05 27.92 21.98
C LYS A 28 10.22 28.35 23.17
N GLY A 29 10.02 27.43 24.13
CA GLY A 29 9.20 27.67 25.32
C GLY A 29 7.71 27.43 25.15
N SER A 30 7.22 27.04 23.96
CA SER A 30 5.84 26.60 23.77
C SER A 30 5.68 25.12 24.15
N ALA A 31 4.49 24.75 24.65
CA ALA A 31 4.07 23.38 24.90
C ALA A 31 2.85 23.07 24.03
N PRO A 32 3.04 22.77 22.74
CA PRO A 32 1.91 22.52 21.84
C PRO A 32 1.17 21.26 22.27
N THR A 33 -0.16 21.33 22.25
CA THR A 33 -1.05 20.20 22.55
C THR A 33 -1.86 19.86 21.33
N VAL A 34 -2.04 18.59 21.06
CA VAL A 34 -2.91 18.10 19.98
C VAL A 34 -4.05 17.32 20.62
N LYS A 35 -5.30 17.66 20.25
CA LYS A 35 -6.48 16.91 20.67
C LYS A 35 -6.38 15.49 20.11
N SER A 36 -6.92 14.51 20.83
CA SER A 36 -7.04 13.14 20.36
C SER A 36 -8.48 12.68 20.44
N PHE A 37 -8.90 11.87 19.47
CA PHE A 37 -10.23 11.27 19.47
C PHE A 37 -10.28 10.11 20.50
N PRO A 38 -11.35 9.98 21.30
CA PRO A 38 -11.42 9.01 22.39
C PRO A 38 -11.73 7.56 21.94
N GLY A 39 -11.79 7.27 20.64
CA GLY A 39 -12.10 5.94 20.08
C GLY A 39 -10.94 5.30 19.33
N ARG A 40 -10.97 3.96 19.20
CA ARG A 40 -9.97 3.20 18.43
C ARG A 40 -10.51 2.81 17.04
N PHE A 41 -10.89 3.80 16.26
CA PHE A 41 -11.32 3.57 14.87
C PHE A 41 -10.13 3.69 13.94
N LYS A 42 -10.17 2.91 12.86
CA LYS A 42 -9.13 2.90 11.84
C LYS A 42 -9.73 2.68 10.46
N THR A 43 -9.06 3.17 9.45
CA THR A 43 -9.28 2.80 8.05
C THR A 43 -8.09 1.98 7.55
N SER A 44 -8.32 1.07 6.62
CA SER A 44 -7.33 0.10 6.15
C SER A 44 -7.20 0.20 4.63
N TYR A 45 -5.98 0.11 4.15
CA TYR A 45 -5.69 0.13 2.72
C TYR A 45 -4.73 -1.01 2.36
N SER A 46 -5.00 -1.65 1.22
CA SER A 46 -4.05 -2.48 0.51
C SER A 46 -3.54 -1.67 -0.68
N GLY A 47 -2.25 -1.38 -0.71
CA GLY A 47 -1.64 -0.52 -1.72
C GLY A 47 -0.74 -1.30 -2.65
N PHE A 48 -0.65 -0.82 -3.88
CA PHE A 48 0.22 -1.34 -4.94
C PHE A 48 0.96 -0.17 -5.56
N VAL A 49 2.28 -0.18 -5.52
CA VAL A 49 3.11 0.85 -6.16
C VAL A 49 3.88 0.27 -7.33
N ILE A 50 3.85 0.98 -8.46
CA ILE A 50 4.62 0.67 -9.67
C ILE A 50 5.82 1.65 -9.69
N PRO A 51 7.03 1.25 -9.29
CA PRO A 51 8.18 2.16 -9.20
C PRO A 51 8.57 2.79 -10.54
N GLU A 52 8.36 2.07 -11.65
CA GLU A 52 8.73 2.53 -12.99
C GLU A 52 7.97 3.80 -13.40
N THR A 53 6.68 3.87 -13.07
CA THR A 53 5.81 5.01 -13.41
C THR A 53 5.58 5.95 -12.23
N GLY A 54 5.77 5.49 -11.00
CA GLY A 54 5.42 6.22 -9.80
C GLY A 54 3.91 6.29 -9.59
N GLU A 55 3.17 5.24 -9.96
CA GLU A 55 1.74 5.12 -9.72
C GLU A 55 1.46 4.32 -8.46
N LEU A 56 0.48 4.78 -7.71
CA LEU A 56 -0.07 4.10 -6.55
C LEU A 56 -1.53 3.72 -6.82
N PHE A 57 -1.84 2.45 -6.68
CA PHE A 57 -3.23 1.97 -6.58
C PHE A 57 -3.53 1.57 -5.14
N THR A 58 -4.73 1.86 -4.65
CA THR A 58 -5.19 1.46 -3.31
C THR A 58 -6.57 0.83 -3.36
N ALA A 59 -6.77 -0.23 -2.58
CA ALA A 59 -8.06 -0.82 -2.26
C ALA A 59 -8.33 -0.69 -0.76
N LYS A 60 -9.60 -0.69 -0.35
CA LYS A 60 -10.03 -0.56 1.06
C LYS A 60 -10.68 -1.86 1.55
N PRO A 61 -9.91 -2.87 1.93
CA PRO A 61 -10.47 -4.09 2.51
C PRO A 61 -10.97 -3.85 3.94
N GLU A 62 -12.04 -4.48 4.33
CA GLU A 62 -12.55 -4.44 5.72
C GLU A 62 -11.59 -5.09 6.72
N LYS A 63 -10.89 -6.12 6.27
CA LYS A 63 -9.90 -6.89 7.06
C LYS A 63 -8.78 -7.38 6.17
N PHE A 64 -7.63 -7.69 6.74
CA PHE A 64 -6.53 -8.31 6.02
C PHE A 64 -6.57 -9.83 6.17
N ASN A 65 -6.81 -10.52 5.08
CA ASN A 65 -6.77 -11.96 4.95
C ASN A 65 -6.47 -12.36 3.50
N TYR A 66 -6.32 -13.64 3.22
CA TYR A 66 -5.98 -14.11 1.87
C TYR A 66 -7.08 -13.80 0.82
N GLU A 67 -8.36 -13.81 1.20
CA GLU A 67 -9.49 -13.51 0.33
C GLU A 67 -9.45 -12.05 -0.12
N THR A 68 -9.36 -11.13 0.86
CA THR A 68 -9.28 -9.69 0.56
C THR A 68 -7.96 -9.30 -0.13
N THR A 69 -6.88 -10.05 0.08
CA THR A 69 -5.64 -9.88 -0.70
C THR A 69 -5.86 -10.27 -2.17
N ILE A 70 -6.52 -11.40 -2.43
CA ILE A 70 -6.88 -11.82 -3.80
C ILE A 70 -7.79 -10.79 -4.48
N ASP A 71 -8.82 -10.31 -3.77
CA ASP A 71 -9.74 -9.29 -4.29
C ASP A 71 -9.02 -7.97 -4.60
N SER A 72 -8.07 -7.57 -3.75
CA SER A 72 -7.25 -6.37 -3.98
C SER A 72 -6.34 -6.54 -5.20
N ILE A 73 -5.75 -7.72 -5.41
CA ILE A 73 -4.94 -8.04 -6.60
C ILE A 73 -5.82 -7.97 -7.86
N ARG A 74 -7.02 -8.56 -7.83
CA ARG A 74 -7.96 -8.47 -8.97
C ARG A 74 -8.36 -7.03 -9.28
N SER A 75 -8.67 -6.25 -8.25
CA SER A 75 -8.99 -4.83 -8.40
C SER A 75 -7.83 -4.04 -9.02
N PHE A 76 -6.59 -4.32 -8.58
CA PHE A 76 -5.39 -3.76 -9.19
C PHE A 76 -5.26 -4.15 -10.68
N LEU A 77 -5.44 -5.42 -11.03
CA LEU A 77 -5.35 -5.91 -12.41
C LEU A 77 -6.43 -5.33 -13.33
N VAL A 78 -7.61 -5.03 -12.79
CA VAL A 78 -8.69 -4.34 -13.53
C VAL A 78 -8.30 -2.89 -13.81
N ALA A 79 -7.76 -2.18 -12.82
CA ALA A 79 -7.33 -0.79 -12.95
C ALA A 79 -6.06 -0.65 -13.81
N HIS A 80 -5.17 -1.65 -13.75
CA HIS A 80 -3.89 -1.70 -14.46
C HIS A 80 -3.79 -3.01 -15.26
N PRO A 81 -4.45 -3.12 -16.42
CA PRO A 81 -4.34 -4.29 -17.26
C PRO A 81 -2.88 -4.56 -17.66
N VAL A 82 -2.50 -5.82 -17.62
CA VAL A 82 -1.13 -6.21 -17.99
C VAL A 82 -0.88 -5.92 -19.48
N PRO A 83 0.20 -5.18 -19.84
CA PRO A 83 0.53 -4.97 -21.24
C PRO A 83 0.87 -6.29 -21.95
N GLU A 84 0.59 -6.36 -23.25
CA GLU A 84 0.84 -7.55 -24.05
C GLU A 84 2.29 -8.03 -23.95
N GLY A 85 2.49 -9.33 -23.71
CA GLY A 85 3.81 -9.95 -23.59
C GLY A 85 4.55 -9.64 -22.28
N LYS A 86 3.86 -9.04 -21.28
CA LYS A 86 4.42 -8.75 -19.95
C LYS A 86 3.66 -9.49 -18.84
N ARG A 87 4.23 -9.47 -17.64
CA ARG A 87 3.58 -9.87 -16.37
C ARG A 87 4.01 -8.91 -15.26
N TYR A 88 3.20 -8.81 -14.23
CA TYR A 88 3.60 -8.12 -13.01
C TYR A 88 4.43 -9.05 -12.12
N ALA A 89 5.60 -8.57 -11.68
CA ALA A 89 6.35 -9.17 -10.59
C ALA A 89 5.88 -8.52 -9.29
N LEU A 90 4.93 -9.17 -8.61
CA LEU A 90 4.31 -8.65 -7.41
C LEU A 90 5.13 -9.03 -6.17
N VAL A 91 5.77 -8.04 -5.59
CA VAL A 91 6.59 -8.18 -4.38
C VAL A 91 5.72 -7.98 -3.15
N MET A 92 5.72 -8.96 -2.26
CA MET A 92 4.92 -8.98 -1.04
C MET A 92 5.75 -9.44 0.15
N ASP A 93 5.38 -9.03 1.34
CA ASP A 93 5.98 -9.50 2.58
C ASP A 93 5.59 -10.95 2.93
N ASN A 94 6.07 -11.42 4.08
CA ASN A 94 5.85 -12.78 4.54
C ASN A 94 4.63 -12.94 5.47
N ALA A 95 3.63 -12.05 5.42
CA ALA A 95 2.42 -12.19 6.21
C ALA A 95 1.73 -13.55 5.96
N PRO A 96 1.08 -14.14 6.98
CA PRO A 96 0.44 -15.46 6.84
C PRO A 96 -0.57 -15.51 5.69
N TRP A 97 -1.33 -14.44 5.47
CA TRP A 97 -2.30 -14.34 4.38
C TRP A 97 -1.63 -14.22 3.01
N HIS A 98 -0.51 -13.51 2.89
CA HIS A 98 0.28 -13.44 1.65
C HIS A 98 0.83 -14.83 1.28
N LYS A 99 1.42 -15.54 2.24
CA LYS A 99 1.89 -16.93 2.03
C LYS A 99 0.77 -17.85 1.57
N LYS A 100 -0.42 -17.72 2.16
CA LYS A 100 -1.60 -18.51 1.75
C LYS A 100 -2.03 -18.14 0.33
N THR A 101 -2.13 -16.85 0.00
CA THR A 101 -2.46 -16.36 -1.34
C THR A 101 -1.51 -16.94 -2.39
N MET A 102 -0.20 -16.79 -2.20
CA MET A 102 0.81 -17.34 -3.14
C MET A 102 0.68 -18.86 -3.29
N ARG A 103 0.47 -19.58 -2.17
CA ARG A 103 0.31 -21.04 -2.20
C ARG A 103 -0.90 -21.46 -3.04
N LEU A 104 -2.07 -20.83 -2.83
CA LEU A 104 -3.29 -21.17 -3.57
C LEU A 104 -3.15 -20.89 -5.07
N ILE A 105 -2.48 -19.80 -5.44
CA ILE A 105 -2.38 -19.35 -6.82
C ILE A 105 -1.27 -20.08 -7.58
N GLU A 106 -0.07 -20.20 -7.00
CA GLU A 106 1.11 -20.74 -7.70
C GLU A 106 1.35 -22.22 -7.44
N VAL A 107 1.19 -22.68 -6.18
CA VAL A 107 1.57 -24.05 -5.79
C VAL A 107 0.40 -25.01 -6.00
N GLU A 108 -0.75 -24.70 -5.45
CA GLU A 108 -1.99 -25.50 -5.62
C GLU A 108 -2.60 -25.25 -7.01
N ALA A 109 -2.27 -24.12 -7.63
CA ALA A 109 -2.67 -23.73 -8.97
C ALA A 109 -4.18 -23.87 -9.22
N LEU A 110 -4.97 -23.47 -8.21
CA LEU A 110 -6.42 -23.62 -8.26
C LEU A 110 -7.02 -22.90 -9.49
N PRO A 111 -7.96 -23.53 -10.22
CA PRO A 111 -8.51 -22.99 -11.46
C PRO A 111 -9.16 -21.61 -11.33
N GLU A 112 -9.80 -21.33 -10.19
CA GLU A 112 -10.45 -20.05 -9.90
C GLU A 112 -9.49 -18.85 -9.81
N TYR A 113 -8.18 -19.07 -9.76
CA TYR A 113 -7.14 -18.03 -9.73
C TYR A 113 -6.26 -18.01 -10.98
N GLU A 114 -6.69 -18.66 -12.06
CA GLU A 114 -5.95 -18.71 -13.33
C GLU A 114 -5.78 -17.31 -13.94
N ASP A 115 -6.77 -16.43 -13.76
CA ASP A 115 -6.75 -15.03 -14.16
C ASP A 115 -5.53 -14.30 -13.56
N ILE A 116 -5.31 -14.44 -12.24
CA ILE A 116 -4.16 -13.82 -11.55
C ILE A 116 -2.87 -14.52 -11.96
N ARG A 117 -2.82 -15.85 -12.00
CA ARG A 117 -1.62 -16.62 -12.31
C ARG A 117 -1.04 -16.29 -13.69
N LYS A 118 -1.89 -15.97 -14.66
CA LYS A 118 -1.45 -15.53 -16.00
C LYS A 118 -0.81 -14.13 -15.99
N CYS A 119 -1.26 -13.26 -15.08
CA CYS A 119 -0.87 -11.86 -15.03
C CYS A 119 0.26 -11.55 -14.05
N VAL A 120 0.42 -12.38 -13.00
CA VAL A 120 1.28 -12.08 -11.85
C VAL A 120 2.28 -13.22 -11.62
N ALA A 121 3.53 -12.84 -11.35
CA ALA A 121 4.54 -13.69 -10.74
C ALA A 121 4.85 -13.14 -9.34
N PHE A 122 4.76 -13.96 -8.31
CA PHE A 122 4.97 -13.49 -6.94
C PHE A 122 6.45 -13.52 -6.54
N ILE A 123 6.88 -12.48 -5.85
CA ILE A 123 8.21 -12.37 -5.25
C ILE A 123 8.05 -12.12 -3.75
N LYS A 124 8.71 -12.94 -2.93
CA LYS A 124 8.71 -12.77 -1.47
C LYS A 124 9.84 -11.86 -1.05
N LEU A 125 9.54 -10.86 -0.23
CA LEU A 125 10.55 -10.09 0.47
C LEU A 125 11.29 -10.97 1.47
N PRO A 126 12.60 -10.74 1.69
CA PRO A 126 13.31 -11.36 2.80
C PRO A 126 12.62 -11.03 4.14
N PRO A 127 12.66 -11.92 5.13
CA PRO A 127 12.14 -11.62 6.46
C PRO A 127 12.81 -10.37 7.06
N TYR A 128 12.01 -9.57 7.77
CA TYR A 128 12.51 -8.37 8.48
C TYR A 128 13.21 -7.32 7.59
N SER A 129 12.78 -7.16 6.35
CA SER A 129 13.40 -6.25 5.38
C SER A 129 12.41 -5.19 4.86
N PRO A 130 11.82 -4.35 5.73
CA PRO A 130 10.90 -3.30 5.30
C PRO A 130 11.58 -2.26 4.40
N ASP A 131 12.89 -2.04 4.57
CA ASP A 131 13.68 -1.11 3.74
C ASP A 131 13.74 -1.52 2.25
N LEU A 132 13.45 -2.79 1.95
CA LEU A 132 13.34 -3.30 0.58
C LEU A 132 11.93 -3.14 0.00
N ASN A 133 10.97 -2.59 0.76
CA ASN A 133 9.62 -2.33 0.31
C ASN A 133 9.38 -0.82 0.15
N PRO A 134 9.52 -0.24 -1.05
CA PRO A 134 9.41 1.20 -1.26
C PRO A 134 8.03 1.77 -0.92
N ILE A 135 6.98 0.97 -0.90
CA ILE A 135 5.64 1.42 -0.50
C ILE A 135 5.59 1.90 0.96
N GLU A 136 6.49 1.43 1.80
CA GLU A 136 6.64 1.94 3.18
C GLU A 136 6.99 3.43 3.21
N GLN A 137 7.70 3.94 2.20
CA GLN A 137 7.97 5.37 2.06
C GLN A 137 6.69 6.16 1.78
N VAL A 138 5.77 5.59 1.00
CA VAL A 138 4.45 6.17 0.72
C VAL A 138 3.66 6.32 2.01
N TRP A 139 3.59 5.26 2.82
CA TRP A 139 2.90 5.28 4.11
C TRP A 139 3.50 6.31 5.06
N ARG A 140 4.84 6.37 5.12
CA ARG A 140 5.57 7.31 5.98
C ARG A 140 5.29 8.77 5.60
N ILE A 141 5.32 9.09 4.30
CA ILE A 141 5.07 10.44 3.81
C ILE A 141 3.62 10.82 4.05
N THR A 142 2.67 9.94 3.72
CA THR A 142 1.25 10.18 3.96
C THR A 142 0.97 10.45 5.43
N ARG A 143 1.55 9.68 6.34
CA ARG A 143 1.42 9.94 7.77
C ARG A 143 2.00 11.28 8.17
N ARG A 144 3.21 11.58 7.74
CA ARG A 144 3.91 12.81 8.10
C ARG A 144 3.18 14.06 7.62
N GLU A 145 2.66 14.03 6.42
CA GLU A 145 2.10 15.22 5.76
C GLU A 145 0.60 15.40 6.03
N ASN A 146 -0.12 14.31 6.32
CA ASN A 146 -1.58 14.37 6.36
C ASN A 146 -2.20 13.93 7.69
N THR A 147 -1.53 13.10 8.51
CA THR A 147 -2.17 12.53 9.71
C THR A 147 -1.42 12.76 11.01
N HIS A 148 -0.09 12.95 10.99
CA HIS A 148 0.68 13.22 12.20
C HIS A 148 0.36 14.62 12.74
N ASN A 149 0.17 14.72 14.07
CA ASN A 149 -0.18 15.96 14.78
C ASN A 149 -1.50 16.58 14.32
N VAL A 150 -2.36 15.84 13.64
CA VAL A 150 -3.68 16.28 13.17
C VAL A 150 -4.78 15.64 14.00
N PHE A 151 -5.75 16.44 14.43
CA PHE A 151 -6.96 15.94 15.08
C PHE A 151 -8.06 15.70 14.05
N PHE A 152 -8.60 14.48 14.01
CA PHE A 152 -9.77 14.14 13.21
C PHE A 152 -10.99 14.00 14.08
N SER A 153 -12.06 14.73 13.74
CA SER A 153 -13.33 14.71 14.47
C SER A 153 -14.20 13.50 14.11
N SER A 154 -13.91 12.82 12.99
CA SER A 154 -14.63 11.63 12.54
C SER A 154 -13.71 10.72 11.70
N LEU A 155 -14.06 9.44 11.63
CA LEU A 155 -13.37 8.49 10.75
C LEU A 155 -13.49 8.89 9.27
N SER A 156 -14.65 9.39 8.86
CA SER A 156 -14.87 9.85 7.48
C SER A 156 -13.94 11.01 7.09
N LEU A 157 -13.62 11.92 8.03
CA LEU A 157 -12.67 12.99 7.74
C LEU A 157 -11.25 12.47 7.60
N LEU A 158 -10.85 11.48 8.41
CA LEU A 158 -9.57 10.80 8.26
C LEU A 158 -9.50 10.09 6.89
N GLU A 159 -10.54 9.34 6.54
CA GLU A 159 -10.61 8.62 5.26
C GLU A 159 -10.51 9.55 4.07
N SER A 160 -11.32 10.61 4.02
CA SER A 160 -11.27 11.57 2.92
C SER A 160 -9.90 12.26 2.80
N THR A 161 -9.25 12.54 3.92
CA THR A 161 -7.89 13.12 3.93
C THR A 161 -6.86 12.17 3.34
N VAL A 162 -6.90 10.89 3.74
CA VAL A 162 -5.97 9.86 3.23
C VAL A 162 -6.26 9.55 1.76
N ASP A 163 -7.53 9.45 1.37
CA ASP A 163 -7.95 9.23 -0.03
C ASP A 163 -7.42 10.34 -0.94
N SER A 164 -7.63 11.60 -0.55
CA SER A 164 -7.13 12.75 -1.32
C SER A 164 -5.59 12.75 -1.43
N ALA A 165 -4.88 12.30 -0.40
CA ALA A 165 -3.43 12.15 -0.47
C ALA A 165 -3.00 11.06 -1.46
N PHE A 166 -3.74 9.95 -1.55
CA PHE A 166 -3.45 8.88 -2.48
C PHE A 166 -3.83 9.20 -3.92
N GLU A 167 -4.91 9.98 -4.14
CA GLU A 167 -5.34 10.43 -5.46
C GLU A 167 -4.24 11.20 -6.20
N VAL A 168 -3.38 11.93 -5.50
CA VAL A 168 -2.23 12.64 -6.10
C VAL A 168 -1.28 11.69 -6.81
N TRP A 169 -1.22 10.43 -6.36
CA TRP A 169 -0.32 9.39 -6.88
C TRP A 169 -1.03 8.30 -7.70
N ALA A 170 -2.32 8.49 -7.98
CA ALA A 170 -3.10 7.52 -8.77
C ALA A 170 -2.77 7.55 -10.27
N SER A 171 -1.90 8.45 -10.71
CA SER A 171 -1.37 8.56 -12.07
C SER A 171 0.16 8.71 -12.05
N PRO A 172 0.86 8.50 -13.19
CA PRO A 172 2.31 8.60 -13.24
C PRO A 172 2.87 9.84 -12.54
N ASN A 173 3.80 9.66 -11.62
CA ASN A 173 4.27 10.71 -10.73
C ASN A 173 5.79 10.61 -10.48
N ASP A 174 6.53 11.63 -10.89
CA ASP A 174 8.00 11.64 -10.76
C ASP A 174 8.48 11.69 -9.31
N GLN A 175 7.73 12.33 -8.41
CA GLN A 175 8.06 12.37 -6.99
C GLN A 175 7.97 10.97 -6.39
N LEU A 176 6.87 10.25 -6.65
CA LEU A 176 6.70 8.89 -6.16
C LEU A 176 7.71 7.94 -6.81
N ARG A 177 7.98 8.09 -8.11
CA ARG A 177 9.02 7.32 -8.80
C ARG A 177 10.40 7.51 -8.14
N SER A 178 10.76 8.76 -7.81
CA SER A 178 12.02 9.06 -7.12
C SER A 178 12.08 8.45 -5.70
N LEU A 179 10.96 8.41 -4.99
CA LEU A 179 10.85 7.80 -3.66
C LEU A 179 10.99 6.27 -3.68
N CYS A 180 10.55 5.64 -4.76
CA CYS A 180 10.62 4.18 -4.94
C CYS A 180 11.96 3.70 -5.52
N THR A 181 12.87 4.62 -5.87
CA THR A 181 14.20 4.25 -6.39
C THR A 181 15.11 3.91 -5.22
N PHE A 182 15.64 2.69 -5.20
CA PHE A 182 16.69 2.30 -4.25
C PHE A 182 17.96 3.10 -4.52
N LYS A 183 18.52 3.68 -3.47
CA LYS A 183 19.81 4.39 -3.51
C LYS A 183 20.94 3.45 -3.16
#